data_fc17d9bdb643032788dc310771c50b5b
#
_entry.id   fc17d9bdb643032788dc310771c50b5b
#
_cell.length_a   1.000
_cell.length_b   1.000
_cell.length_c   1.000
_cell.angle_alpha   90.00
_cell.angle_beta   90.00
_cell.angle_gamma   90.00
#
_symmetry.space_group_name_H-M   'P 1'
#
loop_
_entity.id
_entity.type
_entity.pdbx_description
1 polymer ?
#
loop_
_entity_poly.entity_id
_entity_poly.type
_entity_poly.pdbx_seq_one_letter_code
_entity_poly.pdbx_strand_id
1 'polypeptide(L)'
;SYCTIPFARGRSRNGRIEEIVEQARQAAAEGGKEIVITGVNIGDFGKTTGESFFDLVKALDQVAGIERYRISSIEPNLLTDEIIEYVSRSRAFMPHFHIPLQSGSDDVLKLMRRRYDTALFASKIRKIREIMPNAFIGVDVIVGTRGETEEYFEDAYHFIEGLDVTQLHVFTYSERPGTQALKIEYVVSPEEKHRRSQRLLVLSDEKTKAFYTSHIGKEAWVLMEKSKVGTPMHGFTDNYIRVEMDHDDQLDNQLIRVRMGGFNEEGTALKGVLV
;
A
#
# COMPACT_ATOMS: atom_id res chain seq x y z
N SER A 1 14.05 -14.39 4.83
CA SER A 1 15.38 -14.68 5.39
C SER A 1 15.91 -13.58 6.32
N TYR A 2 15.42 -12.36 6.22
CA TYR A 2 15.92 -11.16 6.95
C TYR A 2 14.99 -10.69 8.09
N CYS A 3 13.77 -11.24 8.19
CA CYS A 3 12.75 -10.79 9.15
C CYS A 3 12.74 -11.68 10.40
N THR A 4 12.58 -11.06 11.58
CA THR A 4 12.44 -11.75 12.88
C THR A 4 10.99 -11.93 13.32
N ILE A 5 10.01 -11.38 12.60
CA ILE A 5 8.58 -11.49 12.91
C ILE A 5 8.13 -12.94 13.13
N PRO A 6 8.56 -13.93 12.30
CA PRO A 6 8.18 -15.33 12.54
C PRO A 6 8.63 -15.89 13.89
N PHE A 7 9.74 -15.39 14.43
CA PHE A 7 10.23 -15.80 15.75
C PHE A 7 9.37 -15.23 16.87
N ALA A 8 8.87 -13.99 16.71
CA ALA A 8 8.06 -13.31 17.71
C ALA A 8 6.59 -13.74 17.67
N ARG A 9 6.03 -13.93 16.48
CA ARG A 9 4.59 -14.19 16.27
C ARG A 9 4.24 -15.65 16.00
N GLY A 10 5.22 -16.47 15.64
CA GLY A 10 5.00 -17.87 15.29
C GLY A 10 4.30 -18.05 13.94
N ARG A 11 3.50 -19.12 13.82
CA ARG A 11 2.76 -19.43 12.59
C ARG A 11 1.64 -18.42 12.35
N SER A 12 1.28 -18.23 11.08
CA SER A 12 0.13 -17.40 10.66
C SER A 12 -1.15 -17.87 11.36
N ARG A 13 -1.92 -16.92 11.85
CA ARG A 13 -3.21 -17.11 12.55
C ARG A 13 -4.18 -16.06 12.06
N ASN A 14 -5.43 -16.42 11.89
CA ASN A 14 -6.52 -15.50 11.56
C ASN A 14 -7.77 -15.87 12.37
N GLY A 15 -8.66 -14.92 12.57
CA GLY A 15 -10.03 -15.18 12.97
C GLY A 15 -10.85 -15.78 11.83
N ARG A 16 -12.09 -16.14 12.09
CA ARG A 16 -13.03 -16.57 11.05
C ARG A 16 -13.63 -15.36 10.33
N ILE A 17 -14.09 -15.56 9.11
CA ILE A 17 -14.76 -14.52 8.32
C ILE A 17 -15.93 -13.93 9.09
N GLU A 18 -16.75 -14.75 9.74
CA GLU A 18 -17.89 -14.32 10.54
C GLU A 18 -17.51 -13.33 11.64
N GLU A 19 -16.41 -13.59 12.36
CA GLU A 19 -15.91 -12.73 13.44
C GLU A 19 -15.45 -11.37 12.90
N ILE A 20 -14.76 -11.36 11.74
CA ILE A 20 -14.27 -10.13 11.12
C ILE A 20 -15.42 -9.31 10.53
N VAL A 21 -16.41 -9.97 9.94
CA VAL A 21 -17.63 -9.32 9.44
C VAL A 21 -18.41 -8.69 10.60
N GLU A 22 -18.49 -9.36 11.76
CA GLU A 22 -19.17 -8.80 12.92
C GLU A 22 -18.43 -7.57 13.48
N GLN A 23 -17.08 -7.59 13.51
CA GLN A 23 -16.28 -6.41 13.84
C GLN A 23 -16.54 -5.25 12.88
N ALA A 24 -16.67 -5.54 11.57
CA ALA A 24 -16.99 -4.52 10.57
C ALA A 24 -18.41 -3.93 10.78
N ARG A 25 -19.40 -4.75 11.14
CA ARG A 25 -20.76 -4.29 11.49
C ARG A 25 -20.75 -3.40 12.72
N GLN A 26 -20.00 -3.79 13.74
CA GLN A 26 -19.85 -2.98 14.96
C GLN A 26 -19.19 -1.63 14.63
N ALA A 27 -18.13 -1.61 13.85
CA ALA A 27 -17.48 -0.36 13.40
C ALA A 27 -18.46 0.53 12.63
N ALA A 28 -19.29 -0.04 11.76
CA ALA A 28 -20.34 0.69 11.05
C ALA A 28 -21.39 1.28 12.00
N ALA A 29 -21.84 0.51 13.02
CA ALA A 29 -22.80 0.97 14.03
C ALA A 29 -22.24 2.13 14.88
N GLU A 30 -20.92 2.17 15.09
CA GLU A 30 -20.21 3.25 15.78
C GLU A 30 -19.91 4.46 14.88
N GLY A 31 -20.35 4.44 13.61
CA GLY A 31 -20.19 5.54 12.66
C GLY A 31 -18.90 5.47 11.83
N GLY A 32 -18.15 4.39 11.89
CA GLY A 32 -16.98 4.16 11.04
C GLY A 32 -17.37 4.12 9.57
N LYS A 33 -16.60 4.81 8.72
CA LYS A 33 -16.83 4.90 7.28
C LYS A 33 -15.84 4.09 6.47
N GLU A 34 -14.61 3.99 6.94
CA GLU A 34 -13.53 3.28 6.24
C GLU A 34 -12.85 2.28 7.18
N ILE A 35 -12.58 1.07 6.68
CA ILE A 35 -11.81 0.04 7.37
C ILE A 35 -10.58 -0.32 6.53
N VAL A 36 -9.41 -0.26 7.15
CA VAL A 36 -8.16 -0.75 6.57
C VAL A 36 -7.90 -2.17 7.07
N ILE A 37 -7.88 -3.12 6.15
CA ILE A 37 -7.59 -4.53 6.46
C ILE A 37 -6.09 -4.69 6.60
N THR A 38 -5.62 -5.01 7.80
CA THR A 38 -4.19 -5.10 8.12
C THR A 38 -3.80 -6.48 8.61
N GLY A 39 -2.53 -6.83 8.42
CA GLY A 39 -1.93 -8.07 8.91
C GLY A 39 -0.48 -8.18 8.46
N VAL A 40 0.24 -9.16 9.01
CA VAL A 40 1.65 -9.42 8.62
C VAL A 40 1.73 -9.95 7.19
N ASN A 41 0.77 -10.79 6.81
CA ASN A 41 0.58 -11.30 5.46
C ASN A 41 -0.90 -11.64 5.28
N ILE A 42 -1.67 -10.66 4.85
CA ILE A 42 -3.14 -10.80 4.74
C ILE A 42 -3.56 -11.82 3.67
N GLY A 43 -2.75 -12.01 2.64
CA GLY A 43 -3.02 -13.00 1.60
C GLY A 43 -2.97 -14.47 2.09
N ASP A 44 -2.36 -14.71 3.26
CA ASP A 44 -2.37 -16.03 3.92
C ASP A 44 -3.64 -16.30 4.74
N PHE A 45 -4.57 -15.34 4.78
CA PHE A 45 -5.83 -15.50 5.51
C PHE A 45 -6.56 -16.78 5.12
N GLY A 46 -7.11 -17.45 6.11
CA GLY A 46 -7.93 -18.66 5.93
C GLY A 46 -7.15 -19.98 5.91
N LYS A 47 -5.82 -19.97 5.81
CA LYS A 47 -5.01 -21.23 5.81
C LYS A 47 -5.26 -22.12 7.03
N THR A 48 -5.63 -21.54 8.17
CA THR A 48 -5.90 -22.26 9.43
C THR A 48 -7.38 -22.58 9.64
N THR A 49 -8.28 -21.90 8.92
CA THR A 49 -9.74 -22.04 9.07
C THR A 49 -10.43 -22.69 7.87
N GLY A 50 -9.68 -22.92 6.78
CA GLY A 50 -10.25 -23.47 5.54
C GLY A 50 -11.02 -22.44 4.70
N GLU A 51 -10.85 -21.15 5.02
CA GLU A 51 -11.39 -20.00 4.31
C GLU A 51 -10.34 -19.40 3.38
N SER A 52 -10.66 -18.34 2.64
CA SER A 52 -9.69 -17.59 1.83
C SER A 52 -9.79 -16.09 2.03
N PHE A 53 -8.72 -15.36 1.72
CA PHE A 53 -8.75 -13.90 1.72
C PHE A 53 -9.78 -13.36 0.71
N PHE A 54 -9.95 -14.03 -0.42
CA PHE A 54 -10.95 -13.64 -1.42
C PHE A 54 -12.37 -13.80 -0.87
N ASP A 55 -12.67 -14.84 -0.10
CA ASP A 55 -13.97 -15.02 0.55
C ASP A 55 -14.22 -13.94 1.62
N LEU A 56 -13.18 -13.55 2.36
CA LEU A 56 -13.27 -12.43 3.29
C LEU A 56 -13.59 -11.12 2.57
N VAL A 57 -12.92 -10.83 1.45
CA VAL A 57 -13.18 -9.62 0.63
C VAL A 57 -14.64 -9.59 0.18
N LYS A 58 -15.17 -10.69 -0.34
CA LYS A 58 -16.58 -10.79 -0.76
C LYS A 58 -17.55 -10.58 0.41
N ALA A 59 -17.26 -11.16 1.56
CA ALA A 59 -18.12 -11.05 2.74
C ALA A 59 -18.14 -9.62 3.31
N LEU A 60 -16.99 -8.97 3.38
CA LEU A 60 -16.88 -7.58 3.85
C LEU A 60 -17.59 -6.60 2.91
N ASP A 61 -17.55 -6.82 1.60
CA ASP A 61 -18.22 -5.96 0.62
C ASP A 61 -19.75 -5.93 0.79
N GLN A 62 -20.33 -6.92 1.48
CA GLN A 62 -21.76 -6.99 1.80
C GLN A 62 -22.15 -6.28 3.10
N VAL A 63 -21.18 -5.80 3.88
CA VAL A 63 -21.47 -5.12 5.15
C VAL A 63 -22.01 -3.72 4.86
N ALA A 64 -23.26 -3.48 5.29
CA ALA A 64 -23.87 -2.16 5.16
C ALA A 64 -23.25 -1.17 6.17
N GLY A 65 -23.15 0.10 5.78
CA GLY A 65 -22.66 1.19 6.65
C GLY A 65 -21.16 1.45 6.53
N ILE A 66 -20.36 0.50 6.08
CA ILE A 66 -18.98 0.76 5.69
C ILE A 66 -18.94 1.20 4.23
N GLU A 67 -18.45 2.40 3.99
CA GLU A 67 -18.36 3.00 2.66
C GLU A 67 -17.09 2.56 1.93
N ARG A 68 -16.01 2.27 2.67
CA ARG A 68 -14.71 1.98 2.10
C ARG A 68 -13.96 0.88 2.84
N TYR A 69 -13.35 -0.01 2.07
CA TYR A 69 -12.31 -0.93 2.54
C TYR A 69 -11.02 -0.69 1.79
N ARG A 70 -9.90 -0.71 2.51
CA ARG A 70 -8.58 -0.70 1.90
C ARG A 70 -7.83 -1.97 2.24
N ILE A 71 -7.26 -2.59 1.22
CA ILE A 71 -6.34 -3.70 1.37
C ILE A 71 -4.96 -3.10 1.68
N SER A 72 -4.41 -3.43 2.85
CA SER A 72 -3.03 -3.06 3.16
C SER A 72 -2.03 -3.98 2.43
N SER A 73 -0.92 -4.33 3.03
CA SER A 73 0.13 -5.09 2.39
C SER A 73 -0.29 -6.52 2.03
N ILE A 74 -0.29 -6.85 0.72
CA ILE A 74 -0.52 -8.20 0.20
C ILE A 74 0.61 -8.62 -0.74
N GLU A 75 1.23 -9.79 -0.49
CA GLU A 75 2.33 -10.28 -1.33
C GLU A 75 1.88 -10.52 -2.79
N PRO A 76 2.75 -10.24 -3.78
CA PRO A 76 2.40 -10.34 -5.20
C PRO A 76 1.85 -11.70 -5.63
N ASN A 77 2.42 -12.78 -5.08
CA ASN A 77 2.01 -14.16 -5.36
C ASN A 77 0.69 -14.55 -4.69
N LEU A 78 0.18 -13.75 -3.75
CA LEU A 78 -1.10 -13.95 -3.07
C LEU A 78 -2.19 -12.98 -3.56
N LEU A 79 -1.79 -11.92 -4.26
CA LEU A 79 -2.71 -11.02 -4.96
C LEU A 79 -3.14 -11.68 -6.28
N THR A 80 -4.21 -12.45 -6.22
CA THR A 80 -4.74 -13.14 -7.41
C THR A 80 -5.44 -12.17 -8.36
N ASP A 81 -5.52 -12.54 -9.64
CA ASP A 81 -6.24 -11.73 -10.64
C ASP A 81 -7.72 -11.60 -10.29
N GLU A 82 -8.32 -12.65 -9.69
CA GLU A 82 -9.70 -12.63 -9.19
C GLU A 82 -9.92 -11.54 -8.13
N ILE A 83 -8.97 -11.34 -7.21
CA ILE A 83 -9.04 -10.26 -6.21
C ILE A 83 -8.99 -8.90 -6.90
N ILE A 84 -8.07 -8.71 -7.86
CA ILE A 84 -7.93 -7.45 -8.61
C ILE A 84 -9.22 -7.14 -9.39
N GLU A 85 -9.76 -8.13 -10.09
CA GLU A 85 -11.01 -8.00 -10.84
C GLU A 85 -12.22 -7.74 -9.93
N TYR A 86 -12.26 -8.36 -8.76
CA TYR A 86 -13.33 -8.12 -7.80
C TYR A 86 -13.27 -6.69 -7.26
N VAL A 87 -12.10 -6.23 -6.83
CA VAL A 87 -11.90 -4.85 -6.33
C VAL A 87 -12.34 -3.82 -7.36
N SER A 88 -12.06 -4.04 -8.64
CA SER A 88 -12.46 -3.11 -9.72
C SER A 88 -13.97 -2.94 -9.87
N ARG A 89 -14.76 -3.89 -9.39
CA ARG A 89 -16.24 -3.91 -9.48
C ARG A 89 -16.92 -3.79 -8.12
N SER A 90 -16.15 -3.79 -7.07
CA SER A 90 -16.64 -3.74 -5.69
C SER A 90 -17.32 -2.41 -5.40
N ARG A 91 -18.37 -2.47 -4.58
CA ARG A 91 -19.04 -1.30 -4.02
C ARG A 91 -18.13 -0.50 -3.09
N ALA A 92 -17.38 -1.19 -2.25
CA ALA A 92 -16.69 -0.58 -1.11
C ALA A 92 -15.17 -0.79 -1.10
N PHE A 93 -14.61 -1.76 -1.83
CA PHE A 93 -13.16 -1.90 -1.92
C PHE A 93 -12.57 -0.82 -2.84
N MET A 94 -11.67 -0.04 -2.27
CA MET A 94 -11.09 1.11 -2.95
C MET A 94 -9.99 0.70 -3.94
N PRO A 95 -9.81 1.47 -5.04
CA PRO A 95 -8.73 1.25 -6.02
C PRO A 95 -7.37 1.67 -5.41
N HIS A 96 -6.95 0.92 -4.41
CA HIS A 96 -5.75 1.16 -3.62
C HIS A 96 -5.10 -0.19 -3.31
N PHE A 97 -3.84 -0.33 -3.70
CA PHE A 97 -3.05 -1.54 -3.45
C PHE A 97 -1.73 -1.16 -2.80
N HIS A 98 -1.32 -1.94 -1.81
CA HIS A 98 0.00 -1.87 -1.22
C HIS A 98 0.65 -3.25 -1.42
N ILE A 99 1.67 -3.32 -2.25
CA ILE A 99 2.27 -4.57 -2.69
C ILE A 99 3.77 -4.56 -2.39
N PRO A 100 4.27 -5.38 -1.46
CA PRO A 100 5.68 -5.41 -1.12
C PRO A 100 6.49 -6.08 -2.25
N LEU A 101 7.31 -5.29 -2.96
CA LEU A 101 8.28 -5.78 -3.94
C LEU A 101 9.55 -6.28 -3.25
N GLN A 102 10.02 -5.55 -2.26
CA GLN A 102 11.25 -5.71 -1.50
C GLN A 102 12.51 -5.35 -2.29
N SER A 103 12.71 -5.88 -3.50
CA SER A 103 13.79 -5.53 -4.41
C SER A 103 13.35 -5.69 -5.87
N GLY A 104 13.84 -4.84 -6.75
CA GLY A 104 13.67 -4.97 -8.20
C GLY A 104 14.71 -5.87 -8.88
N SER A 105 15.55 -6.57 -8.11
CA SER A 105 16.53 -7.54 -8.62
C SER A 105 16.10 -8.96 -8.23
N ASP A 106 16.00 -9.84 -9.24
CA ASP A 106 15.66 -11.25 -9.01
C ASP A 106 16.72 -11.99 -8.19
N ASP A 107 17.98 -11.60 -8.29
CA ASP A 107 19.05 -12.19 -7.49
C ASP A 107 18.92 -11.82 -6.02
N VAL A 108 18.59 -10.56 -5.71
CA VAL A 108 18.29 -10.12 -4.34
C VAL A 108 17.02 -10.80 -3.82
N LEU A 109 15.96 -10.92 -4.62
CA LEU A 109 14.73 -11.62 -4.23
C LEU A 109 14.99 -13.09 -3.88
N LYS A 110 15.87 -13.79 -4.64
CA LYS A 110 16.32 -15.16 -4.33
C LYS A 110 17.07 -15.22 -2.99
N LEU A 111 18.00 -14.29 -2.75
CA LEU A 111 18.72 -14.17 -1.45
C LEU A 111 17.75 -13.92 -0.29
N MET A 112 16.71 -13.14 -0.51
CA MET A 112 15.63 -12.91 0.44
C MET A 112 14.70 -14.12 0.62
N ARG A 113 14.80 -15.11 -0.27
CA ARG A 113 13.90 -16.28 -0.35
C ARG A 113 12.45 -15.88 -0.61
N ARG A 114 12.24 -14.92 -1.52
CA ARG A 114 10.90 -14.56 -1.98
C ARG A 114 10.31 -15.63 -2.89
N ARG A 115 8.97 -15.75 -2.89
CA ARG A 115 8.21 -16.70 -3.69
C ARG A 115 7.68 -16.08 -4.98
N TYR A 116 8.24 -14.99 -5.37
CA TYR A 116 7.93 -14.25 -6.59
C TYR A 116 9.21 -13.64 -7.17
N ASP A 117 9.13 -13.28 -8.41
CA ASP A 117 10.17 -12.58 -9.18
C ASP A 117 9.64 -11.23 -9.69
N THR A 118 10.50 -10.48 -10.35
CA THR A 118 10.19 -9.20 -10.95
C THR A 118 9.14 -9.32 -12.06
N ALA A 119 9.16 -10.41 -12.84
CA ALA A 119 8.20 -10.67 -13.91
C ALA A 119 6.76 -10.84 -13.38
N LEU A 120 6.59 -11.63 -12.33
CA LEU A 120 5.29 -11.78 -11.65
C LEU A 120 4.81 -10.45 -11.09
N PHE A 121 5.69 -9.71 -10.40
CA PHE A 121 5.36 -8.40 -9.86
C PHE A 121 4.87 -7.44 -10.96
N ALA A 122 5.64 -7.29 -12.03
CA ALA A 122 5.27 -6.44 -13.16
C ALA A 122 3.94 -6.87 -13.81
N SER A 123 3.65 -8.17 -13.86
CA SER A 123 2.37 -8.66 -14.38
C SER A 123 1.18 -8.19 -13.54
N LYS A 124 1.31 -8.15 -12.21
CA LYS A 124 0.26 -7.64 -11.31
C LYS A 124 0.06 -6.14 -11.48
N ILE A 125 1.14 -5.36 -11.61
CA ILE A 125 1.04 -3.92 -11.87
C ILE A 125 0.30 -3.66 -13.19
N ARG A 126 0.68 -4.36 -14.28
CA ARG A 126 -0.03 -4.24 -15.57
C ARG A 126 -1.51 -4.58 -15.44
N LYS A 127 -1.85 -5.70 -14.80
CA LYS A 127 -3.26 -6.11 -14.61
C LYS A 127 -4.07 -5.05 -13.87
N ILE A 128 -3.52 -4.46 -12.80
CA ILE A 128 -4.17 -3.38 -12.05
C ILE A 128 -4.38 -2.16 -12.96
N ARG A 129 -3.35 -1.74 -13.71
CA ARG A 129 -3.42 -0.56 -14.59
C ARG A 129 -4.39 -0.74 -15.75
N GLU A 130 -4.48 -1.94 -16.33
CA GLU A 130 -5.45 -2.26 -17.38
C GLU A 130 -6.89 -2.10 -16.92
N ILE A 131 -7.20 -2.54 -15.69
CA ILE A 131 -8.57 -2.56 -15.18
C ILE A 131 -8.90 -1.28 -14.40
N MET A 132 -7.94 -0.75 -13.65
CA MET A 132 -8.07 0.42 -12.78
C MET A 132 -6.92 1.41 -13.03
N PRO A 133 -6.94 2.16 -14.14
CA PRO A 133 -5.82 3.04 -14.53
C PRO A 133 -5.49 4.12 -13.48
N ASN A 134 -6.48 4.53 -12.68
CA ASN A 134 -6.32 5.54 -11.64
C ASN A 134 -6.08 4.95 -10.23
N ALA A 135 -5.85 3.63 -10.08
CA ALA A 135 -5.58 3.04 -8.78
C ALA A 135 -4.28 3.56 -8.18
N PHE A 136 -4.28 3.75 -6.86
CA PHE A 136 -3.04 3.96 -6.12
C PHE A 136 -2.29 2.63 -5.95
N ILE A 137 -1.00 2.62 -6.26
CA ILE A 137 -0.13 1.45 -6.06
C ILE A 137 1.09 1.87 -5.25
N GLY A 138 1.08 1.54 -3.96
CA GLY A 138 2.21 1.68 -3.05
C GLY A 138 3.07 0.42 -3.05
N VAL A 139 4.39 0.60 -2.98
CA VAL A 139 5.36 -0.50 -3.09
C VAL A 139 6.41 -0.40 -2.00
N ASP A 140 6.60 -1.45 -1.21
CA ASP A 140 7.70 -1.52 -0.25
C ASP A 140 8.99 -1.96 -0.93
N VAL A 141 10.08 -1.25 -0.66
CA VAL A 141 11.42 -1.56 -1.12
C VAL A 141 12.42 -1.49 0.02
N ILE A 142 13.29 -2.47 0.14
CA ILE A 142 14.37 -2.50 1.14
C ILE A 142 15.70 -2.38 0.42
N VAL A 143 16.51 -1.42 0.81
CA VAL A 143 17.86 -1.19 0.27
C VAL A 143 18.94 -1.63 1.23
N GLY A 144 20.07 -2.04 0.69
CA GLY A 144 21.27 -2.37 1.45
C GLY A 144 21.18 -3.70 2.17
N THR A 145 20.39 -4.64 1.66
CA THR A 145 20.40 -6.01 2.18
C THR A 145 21.74 -6.69 1.91
N ARG A 146 22.09 -7.66 2.74
CA ARG A 146 23.29 -8.44 2.47
C ARG A 146 23.19 -9.13 1.10
N GLY A 147 24.26 -9.08 0.33
CA GLY A 147 24.31 -9.61 -1.04
C GLY A 147 23.83 -8.65 -2.13
N GLU A 148 23.30 -7.47 -1.79
CA GLU A 148 22.93 -6.45 -2.76
C GLU A 148 24.18 -5.70 -3.27
N THR A 149 24.77 -6.20 -4.34
CA THR A 149 25.88 -5.52 -5.01
C THR A 149 25.42 -4.22 -5.66
N GLU A 150 26.37 -3.41 -6.16
CA GLU A 150 26.01 -2.20 -6.93
C GLU A 150 25.24 -2.57 -8.22
N GLU A 151 25.66 -3.59 -8.92
CA GLU A 151 24.98 -4.11 -10.12
C GLU A 151 23.53 -4.48 -9.82
N TYR A 152 23.29 -5.25 -8.75
CA TYR A 152 21.95 -5.64 -8.35
C TYR A 152 21.09 -4.46 -7.91
N PHE A 153 21.69 -3.45 -7.29
CA PHE A 153 20.96 -2.23 -6.96
C PHE A 153 20.58 -1.43 -8.19
N GLU A 154 21.48 -1.28 -9.18
CA GLU A 154 21.16 -0.58 -10.43
C GLU A 154 20.07 -1.31 -11.22
N ASP A 155 20.13 -2.64 -11.31
CA ASP A 155 19.06 -3.44 -11.92
C ASP A 155 17.72 -3.20 -11.22
N ALA A 156 17.72 -3.21 -9.88
CA ALA A 156 16.53 -2.95 -9.08
C ALA A 156 16.00 -1.54 -9.30
N TYR A 157 16.87 -0.53 -9.33
CA TYR A 157 16.50 0.86 -9.56
C TYR A 157 15.83 1.05 -10.92
N HIS A 158 16.45 0.56 -11.99
CA HIS A 158 15.91 0.69 -13.34
C HIS A 158 14.60 -0.09 -13.53
N PHE A 159 14.48 -1.26 -12.91
CA PHE A 159 13.22 -1.98 -12.91
C PHE A 159 12.10 -1.17 -12.24
N ILE A 160 12.35 -0.61 -11.06
CA ILE A 160 11.36 0.18 -10.30
C ILE A 160 11.04 1.50 -11.02
N GLU A 161 12.04 2.14 -11.61
CA GLU A 161 11.86 3.36 -12.42
C GLU A 161 10.87 3.13 -13.57
N GLY A 162 10.99 1.99 -14.25
CA GLY A 162 10.11 1.59 -15.36
C GLY A 162 8.71 1.11 -14.94
N LEU A 163 8.44 0.89 -13.66
CA LEU A 163 7.13 0.45 -13.20
C LEU A 163 6.14 1.61 -13.10
N ASP A 164 4.91 1.39 -13.54
CA ASP A 164 3.79 2.33 -13.33
C ASP A 164 3.18 2.16 -11.93
N VAL A 165 3.94 2.53 -10.91
CA VAL A 165 3.54 2.56 -9.51
C VAL A 165 3.46 4.00 -9.02
N THR A 166 2.71 4.23 -7.92
CA THR A 166 2.43 5.58 -7.44
C THR A 166 3.44 6.06 -6.41
N GLN A 167 3.83 5.21 -5.48
CA GLN A 167 4.68 5.59 -4.35
C GLN A 167 5.55 4.42 -3.89
N LEU A 168 6.77 4.73 -3.47
CA LEU A 168 7.66 3.76 -2.82
C LEU A 168 7.75 4.03 -1.33
N HIS A 169 7.63 2.98 -0.54
CA HIS A 169 8.00 2.99 0.88
C HIS A 169 9.39 2.39 0.99
N VAL A 170 10.38 3.25 1.14
CA VAL A 170 11.79 2.86 1.12
C VAL A 170 12.30 2.60 2.53
N PHE A 171 12.76 1.37 2.78
CA PHE A 171 13.34 0.94 4.04
C PHE A 171 14.83 0.67 3.88
N THR A 172 15.62 1.14 4.82
CA THR A 172 17.05 0.77 4.92
C THR A 172 17.17 -0.52 5.73
N TYR A 173 17.86 -1.51 5.17
CA TYR A 173 18.06 -2.79 5.84
C TYR A 173 18.81 -2.63 7.15
N SER A 174 18.26 -3.21 8.19
CA SER A 174 18.87 -3.34 9.51
C SER A 174 19.07 -4.82 9.85
N GLU A 175 20.27 -5.17 10.22
CA GLU A 175 20.61 -6.55 10.63
C GLU A 175 19.81 -6.98 11.86
N ARG A 176 19.35 -8.22 11.83
CA ARG A 176 18.59 -8.82 12.94
C ARG A 176 19.25 -10.11 13.39
N PRO A 177 19.59 -10.25 14.68
CA PRO A 177 20.17 -11.48 15.22
C PRO A 177 19.32 -12.71 14.89
N GLY A 178 19.98 -13.82 14.59
CA GLY A 178 19.32 -15.10 14.29
C GLY A 178 18.73 -15.25 12.88
N THR A 179 18.80 -14.21 12.04
CA THR A 179 18.30 -14.31 10.68
C THR A 179 19.28 -14.99 9.72
N GLN A 180 18.75 -15.71 8.72
CA GLN A 180 19.60 -16.36 7.71
C GLN A 180 20.36 -15.35 6.82
N ALA A 181 19.85 -14.14 6.70
CA ALA A 181 20.51 -13.08 5.94
C ALA A 181 21.92 -12.78 6.46
N LEU A 182 22.19 -12.96 7.76
CA LEU A 182 23.53 -12.73 8.35
C LEU A 182 24.61 -13.69 7.84
N LYS A 183 24.24 -14.80 7.19
CA LYS A 183 25.18 -15.76 6.60
C LYS A 183 25.69 -15.33 5.22
N ILE A 184 25.10 -14.27 4.63
CA ILE A 184 25.55 -13.70 3.37
C ILE A 184 26.75 -12.80 3.66
N GLU A 185 27.88 -13.06 2.99
CA GLU A 185 29.13 -12.36 3.29
C GLU A 185 29.15 -10.90 2.87
N TYR A 186 28.61 -10.60 1.67
CA TYR A 186 28.61 -9.24 1.14
C TYR A 186 27.74 -8.29 1.98
N VAL A 187 28.35 -7.27 2.53
CA VAL A 187 27.72 -6.27 3.39
C VAL A 187 27.79 -4.90 2.73
N VAL A 188 26.65 -4.23 2.63
CA VAL A 188 26.56 -2.86 2.12
C VAL A 188 26.91 -1.89 3.24
N SER A 189 27.78 -0.92 2.98
CA SER A 189 28.17 0.08 3.98
C SER A 189 26.99 1.01 4.35
N PRO A 190 27.02 1.62 5.55
CA PRO A 190 25.97 2.58 5.94
C PRO A 190 25.85 3.77 4.97
N GLU A 191 26.97 4.29 4.47
CA GLU A 191 27.01 5.39 3.51
C GLU A 191 26.34 5.00 2.21
N GLU A 192 26.61 3.80 1.74
CA GLU A 192 26.04 3.27 0.50
C GLU A 192 24.53 2.99 0.65
N LYS A 193 24.10 2.45 1.79
CA LYS A 193 22.67 2.30 2.11
C LYS A 193 21.96 3.64 2.09
N HIS A 194 22.57 4.67 2.65
CA HIS A 194 22.02 6.03 2.64
C HIS A 194 21.89 6.56 1.20
N ARG A 195 22.93 6.46 0.40
CA ARG A 195 22.93 6.88 -1.03
C ARG A 195 21.80 6.20 -1.82
N ARG A 196 21.68 4.88 -1.70
CA ARG A 196 20.63 4.09 -2.37
C ARG A 196 19.24 4.48 -1.91
N SER A 197 19.05 4.64 -0.61
CA SER A 197 17.79 5.09 -0.03
C SER A 197 17.38 6.46 -0.58
N GLN A 198 18.30 7.43 -0.62
CA GLN A 198 18.00 8.77 -1.14
C GLN A 198 17.59 8.74 -2.62
N ARG A 199 18.24 7.95 -3.46
CA ARG A 199 17.87 7.80 -4.88
C ARG A 199 16.43 7.30 -5.03
N LEU A 200 16.03 6.28 -4.26
CA LEU A 200 14.67 5.74 -4.32
C LEU A 200 13.62 6.68 -3.70
N LEU A 201 13.99 7.45 -2.69
CA LEU A 201 13.08 8.47 -2.12
C LEU A 201 12.80 9.59 -3.12
N VAL A 202 13.81 10.06 -3.86
CA VAL A 202 13.63 11.02 -4.96
C VAL A 202 12.70 10.44 -6.03
N LEU A 203 12.95 9.22 -6.47
CA LEU A 203 12.09 8.54 -7.44
C LEU A 203 10.64 8.40 -6.94
N SER A 204 10.45 8.08 -5.65
CA SER A 204 9.14 7.99 -5.02
C SER A 204 8.40 9.33 -5.04
N ASP A 205 9.10 10.42 -4.72
CA ASP A 205 8.54 11.77 -4.75
C ASP A 205 8.10 12.17 -6.16
N GLU A 206 8.94 11.91 -7.17
CA GLU A 206 8.61 12.16 -8.58
C GLU A 206 7.35 11.40 -9.03
N LYS A 207 7.28 10.09 -8.73
CA LYS A 207 6.12 9.25 -9.06
C LYS A 207 4.84 9.73 -8.35
N THR A 208 4.93 10.04 -7.07
CA THR A 208 3.80 10.54 -6.28
C THR A 208 3.29 11.88 -6.83
N LYS A 209 4.20 12.81 -7.12
CA LYS A 209 3.85 14.10 -7.71
C LYS A 209 3.21 13.96 -9.10
N ALA A 210 3.74 13.07 -9.94
CA ALA A 210 3.15 12.79 -11.25
C ALA A 210 1.72 12.25 -11.12
N PHE A 211 1.49 11.32 -10.19
CA PHE A 211 0.17 10.77 -9.92
C PHE A 211 -0.81 11.86 -9.43
N TYR A 212 -0.42 12.66 -8.46
CA TYR A 212 -1.25 13.77 -7.96
C TYR A 212 -1.55 14.78 -9.06
N THR A 213 -0.53 15.20 -9.82
CA THR A 213 -0.68 16.15 -10.91
C THR A 213 -1.70 15.70 -11.96
N SER A 214 -1.71 14.40 -12.27
CA SER A 214 -2.67 13.82 -13.24
C SER A 214 -4.13 13.90 -12.77
N HIS A 215 -4.37 14.23 -11.50
CA HIS A 215 -5.70 14.34 -10.91
C HIS A 215 -6.16 15.79 -10.65
N ILE A 216 -5.31 16.77 -10.89
CA ILE A 216 -5.68 18.20 -10.77
C ILE A 216 -6.84 18.51 -11.74
N GLY A 217 -7.86 19.20 -11.24
CA GLY A 217 -9.08 19.55 -11.97
C GLY A 217 -10.16 18.48 -11.96
N LYS A 218 -9.85 17.24 -11.56
CA LYS A 218 -10.83 16.16 -11.46
C LYS A 218 -11.62 16.26 -10.15
N GLU A 219 -12.83 15.69 -10.18
CA GLU A 219 -13.68 15.55 -9.01
C GLU A 219 -13.52 14.14 -8.41
N ALA A 220 -13.57 14.06 -7.09
CA ALA A 220 -13.52 12.80 -6.37
C ALA A 220 -14.33 12.87 -5.06
N TRP A 221 -14.73 11.72 -4.56
CA TRP A 221 -15.25 11.59 -3.22
C TRP A 221 -14.08 11.50 -2.23
N VAL A 222 -14.12 12.37 -1.20
CA VAL A 222 -13.08 12.45 -0.17
C VAL A 222 -13.71 12.16 1.18
N LEU A 223 -13.15 11.22 1.91
CA LEU A 223 -13.48 11.01 3.32
C LEU A 223 -12.62 11.96 4.15
N MET A 224 -13.27 12.91 4.79
CA MET A 224 -12.59 13.93 5.60
C MET A 224 -12.27 13.40 7.00
N GLU A 225 -11.09 13.76 7.48
CA GLU A 225 -10.61 13.43 8.82
C GLU A 225 -10.77 14.62 9.76
N LYS A 226 -10.98 14.31 11.04
CA LYS A 226 -11.07 15.33 12.08
C LYS A 226 -9.79 16.17 12.18
N SER A 227 -9.96 17.48 12.25
CA SER A 227 -8.85 18.40 12.50
C SER A 227 -9.12 19.29 13.72
N LYS A 228 -8.06 19.95 14.19
CA LYS A 228 -8.20 20.93 15.25
C LYS A 228 -8.65 22.28 14.66
N VAL A 229 -9.47 23.01 15.40
CA VAL A 229 -9.87 24.39 15.04
C VAL A 229 -8.63 25.25 14.75
N GLY A 230 -8.65 25.95 13.63
CA GLY A 230 -7.54 26.78 13.19
C GLY A 230 -6.41 26.06 12.45
N THR A 231 -6.56 24.75 12.18
CA THR A 231 -5.66 24.00 11.30
C THR A 231 -6.42 23.48 10.08
N PRO A 232 -5.80 23.38 8.90
CA PRO A 232 -6.44 22.76 7.76
C PRO A 232 -6.89 21.33 8.09
N MET A 233 -8.00 20.93 7.49
CA MET A 233 -8.42 19.52 7.54
C MET A 233 -7.96 18.78 6.30
N HIS A 234 -7.79 17.48 6.47
CA HIS A 234 -7.36 16.60 5.40
C HIS A 234 -8.36 15.46 5.23
N GLY A 235 -8.35 14.87 4.07
CA GLY A 235 -9.08 13.65 3.78
C GLY A 235 -8.41 12.91 2.63
N PHE A 236 -8.93 11.73 2.32
CA PHE A 236 -8.39 10.90 1.24
C PHE A 236 -9.48 10.56 0.22
N THR A 237 -9.09 10.62 -1.05
CA THR A 237 -9.91 10.12 -2.14
C THR A 237 -10.02 8.59 -2.09
N ASP A 238 -10.87 8.00 -2.91
CA ASP A 238 -10.95 6.56 -3.11
C ASP A 238 -9.60 5.95 -3.52
N ASN A 239 -8.87 6.60 -4.41
CA ASN A 239 -7.52 6.22 -4.86
C ASN A 239 -6.40 6.88 -4.04
N TYR A 240 -6.65 7.20 -2.79
CA TYR A 240 -5.66 7.58 -1.78
C TYR A 240 -4.89 8.88 -2.02
N ILE A 241 -5.44 9.82 -2.80
CA ILE A 241 -4.88 11.18 -2.90
C ILE A 241 -5.27 11.95 -1.64
N ARG A 242 -4.29 12.54 -0.98
CA ARG A 242 -4.52 13.43 0.16
C ARG A 242 -5.04 14.77 -0.34
N VAL A 243 -6.17 15.19 0.22
CA VAL A 243 -6.80 16.48 -0.09
C VAL A 243 -6.80 17.33 1.17
N GLU A 244 -6.47 18.61 1.02
CA GLU A 244 -6.48 19.62 2.07
C GLU A 244 -7.60 20.64 1.82
N MET A 245 -8.34 20.98 2.88
CA MET A 245 -9.41 21.98 2.86
C MET A 245 -9.35 22.86 4.11
N ASP A 246 -10.03 23.99 4.07
CA ASP A 246 -10.24 24.79 5.26
C ASP A 246 -11.03 24.01 6.31
N HIS A 247 -10.77 24.31 7.58
CA HIS A 247 -11.42 23.66 8.71
C HIS A 247 -12.92 23.94 8.72
N ASP A 248 -13.72 22.88 8.78
CA ASP A 248 -15.18 22.91 8.98
C ASP A 248 -15.59 21.67 9.79
N ASP A 249 -16.05 21.87 11.03
CA ASP A 249 -16.49 20.78 11.92
C ASP A 249 -17.64 19.94 11.34
N GLN A 250 -18.43 20.48 10.41
CA GLN A 250 -19.53 19.76 9.77
C GLN A 250 -19.03 18.68 8.78
N LEU A 251 -17.79 18.81 8.33
CA LEU A 251 -17.17 17.87 7.40
C LEU A 251 -16.47 16.69 8.09
N ASP A 252 -16.40 16.70 9.41
CA ASP A 252 -15.75 15.65 10.20
C ASP A 252 -16.37 14.29 9.92
N ASN A 253 -15.55 13.30 9.52
CA ASN A 253 -15.99 11.95 9.14
C ASN A 253 -17.08 11.92 8.05
N GLN A 254 -17.11 12.95 7.18
CA GLN A 254 -18.04 13.01 6.07
C GLN A 254 -17.37 12.61 4.75
N LEU A 255 -18.13 11.88 3.94
CA LEU A 255 -17.76 11.61 2.55
C LEU A 255 -18.34 12.71 1.68
N ILE A 256 -17.48 13.57 1.15
CA ILE A 256 -17.86 14.75 0.39
C ILE A 256 -17.29 14.72 -1.02
N ARG A 257 -17.97 15.37 -1.95
CA ARG A 257 -17.49 15.53 -3.33
C ARG A 257 -16.67 16.80 -3.44
N VAL A 258 -15.43 16.68 -3.91
CA VAL A 258 -14.49 17.79 -4.07
C VAL A 258 -13.91 17.81 -5.47
N ARG A 259 -13.65 19.02 -5.97
CA ARG A 259 -12.77 19.25 -7.11
C ARG A 259 -11.36 19.51 -6.60
N MET A 260 -10.40 18.70 -7.08
CA MET A 260 -8.99 18.80 -6.70
C MET A 260 -8.32 19.93 -7.47
N GLY A 261 -7.72 20.87 -6.74
CA GLY A 261 -6.90 21.96 -7.26
C GLY A 261 -5.41 21.62 -7.29
N GLY A 262 -4.56 22.64 -7.31
CA GLY A 262 -3.11 22.50 -7.22
C GLY A 262 -2.63 21.99 -5.85
N PHE A 263 -1.34 21.76 -5.74
CA PHE A 263 -0.71 21.38 -4.48
C PHE A 263 -0.89 22.46 -3.40
N ASN A 264 -0.98 22.01 -2.15
CA ASN A 264 -0.87 22.89 -0.98
C ASN A 264 0.56 23.46 -0.87
N GLU A 265 0.78 24.38 0.08
CA GLU A 265 2.08 25.07 0.24
C GLU A 265 3.22 24.10 0.56
N GLU A 266 2.92 23.02 1.28
CA GLU A 266 3.90 22.00 1.64
C GLU A 266 4.20 21.00 0.50
N GLY A 267 3.39 20.98 -0.56
CA GLY A 267 3.50 20.01 -1.65
C GLY A 267 3.08 18.59 -1.27
N THR A 268 2.33 18.41 -0.20
CA THR A 268 1.97 17.10 0.39
C THR A 268 0.53 16.68 0.16
N ALA A 269 -0.31 17.59 -0.31
CA ALA A 269 -1.73 17.35 -0.60
C ALA A 269 -2.19 18.22 -1.77
N LEU A 270 -3.32 17.88 -2.38
CA LEU A 270 -4.02 18.76 -3.31
C LEU A 270 -5.06 19.59 -2.55
N LYS A 271 -5.19 20.87 -2.89
CA LYS A 271 -6.26 21.71 -2.35
C LYS A 271 -7.61 21.26 -2.89
N GLY A 272 -8.61 21.14 -2.02
CA GLY A 272 -9.97 20.73 -2.38
C GLY A 272 -10.95 21.89 -2.32
N VAL A 273 -11.93 21.87 -3.23
CA VAL A 273 -13.08 22.78 -3.22
C VAL A 273 -14.35 21.95 -3.32
N LEU A 274 -15.31 22.19 -2.43
CA LEU A 274 -16.63 21.51 -2.48
C LEU A 274 -17.32 21.74 -3.83
N VAL A 275 -17.99 20.70 -4.33
CA VAL A 275 -18.74 20.72 -5.60
C VAL A 275 -20.21 20.53 -5.32
#